data_176017c1dea6cd97968c5a7a8f4431a2
#
_entry.id   176017c1dea6cd97968c5a7a8f4431a2
#
_cell.length_a   1.000
_cell.length_b   1.000
_cell.length_c   1.000
_cell.angle_alpha   90.00
_cell.angle_beta   90.00
_cell.angle_gamma   90.00
#
_symmetry.space_group_name_H-M   'P 1'
#
loop_
_entity.id
_entity.type
_entity.pdbx_description
1 polymer ?
#
loop_
_entity_poly.entity_id
_entity_poly.type
_entity_poly.pdbx_seq_one_letter_code
_entity_poly.pdbx_strand_id
1 'polypeptide(L)'
;MAPDRGRRRADRRVLTDRDRKTRDRPRRNYARWRALSLSLVYVVFALHILHWKITGKTLAPLELNEVMYTLELGVITAGFLFMCFLVFGTLFFGRFFCSWACHIMVLQDLCAWLLRRVGIRAKPIRSRLLLWVPPLTAFYMFVWPQIIRAWRNKGFPTFQMWTDAEGWASFVTDNFWRNLPTPWIIVLTFLVCGFAMVYLLGSRTFCVYVCPYGAVFSLADRLSPGRIRVDRDKCQQCGTCTEVCTTAVRVHEDVKRYGMVVNPACLKDLDCVSHCPQQALRYRFGWPALFKSDKGGGRFGLPYDFSIAEEALMSVVFLTVLLSFRGLYSRVPFLLSLALGVIVGVFCVTAARLMTRSEVSLSTLHLKRAGRLTLPGGAFRVFFAVLTAFVAHSAFVRYHEYTGLRQ
;
A
#
# COMPACT_ATOMS: atom_id res chain seq x y z
N MET A 1 -33.78 -12.21 27.88
CA MET A 1 -33.69 -12.95 26.61
C MET A 1 -32.28 -13.51 26.47
N ALA A 2 -32.12 -14.81 26.66
CA ALA A 2 -30.83 -15.49 26.60
C ALA A 2 -30.44 -15.75 25.13
N PRO A 3 -29.16 -15.56 24.72
CA PRO A 3 -28.76 -15.85 23.35
C PRO A 3 -28.69 -17.36 23.09
N ASP A 4 -29.33 -17.75 22.03
CA ASP A 4 -29.41 -19.10 21.46
C ASP A 4 -28.02 -19.76 21.26
N ARG A 5 -27.63 -20.63 22.20
CA ARG A 5 -26.44 -21.50 22.14
C ARG A 5 -26.64 -22.74 21.26
N GLY A 6 -27.81 -22.92 20.65
CA GLY A 6 -28.20 -24.15 19.94
C GLY A 6 -27.71 -24.26 18.48
N ARG A 7 -27.38 -23.16 17.80
CA ARG A 7 -27.07 -23.16 16.35
C ARG A 7 -25.61 -23.45 15.95
N ARG A 8 -24.68 -23.59 16.90
CA ARG A 8 -23.27 -23.87 16.59
C ARG A 8 -22.85 -25.33 16.56
N ARG A 9 -23.77 -26.28 16.79
CA ARG A 9 -23.45 -27.72 16.83
C ARG A 9 -23.89 -28.54 15.62
N ALA A 10 -24.53 -27.97 14.62
CA ALA A 10 -25.21 -28.75 13.56
C ALA A 10 -24.49 -28.75 12.20
N ASP A 11 -23.17 -28.50 12.09
CA ASP A 11 -22.49 -28.66 10.79
C ASP A 11 -21.11 -29.34 10.91
N ARG A 12 -21.03 -30.45 11.65
CA ARG A 12 -19.99 -31.46 11.42
C ARG A 12 -20.44 -32.33 10.25
N ARG A 13 -20.39 -31.80 9.03
CA ARG A 13 -20.50 -32.62 7.84
C ARG A 13 -19.42 -33.69 7.88
N VAL A 14 -19.86 -34.96 7.89
CA VAL A 14 -18.98 -36.10 7.66
C VAL A 14 -18.26 -35.82 6.33
N LEU A 15 -16.97 -35.55 6.40
CA LEU A 15 -16.14 -35.30 5.22
C LEU A 15 -16.18 -36.52 4.33
N THR A 16 -16.70 -36.41 3.13
CA THR A 16 -16.74 -37.48 2.14
C THR A 16 -15.30 -37.87 1.71
N ASP A 17 -15.11 -39.06 1.19
CA ASP A 17 -13.80 -39.51 0.65
C ASP A 17 -13.25 -38.55 -0.42
N ARG A 18 -14.13 -37.83 -1.12
CA ARG A 18 -13.80 -36.79 -2.08
C ARG A 18 -13.17 -35.59 -1.39
N ASP A 19 -13.62 -35.21 -0.20
CA ASP A 19 -13.08 -34.12 0.61
C ASP A 19 -11.73 -34.50 1.23
N ARG A 20 -11.50 -35.77 1.58
CA ARG A 20 -10.20 -36.28 2.01
C ARG A 20 -9.18 -36.25 0.86
N LYS A 21 -9.50 -36.75 -0.34
CA LYS A 21 -8.61 -36.71 -1.51
C LYS A 21 -8.25 -35.29 -1.97
N THR A 22 -9.11 -34.29 -1.75
CA THR A 22 -8.77 -32.89 -2.05
C THR A 22 -7.85 -32.26 -1.01
N ARG A 23 -7.85 -32.75 0.22
CA ARG A 23 -6.98 -32.29 1.31
C ARG A 23 -5.53 -32.74 1.16
N ASP A 24 -5.29 -33.87 0.49
CA ASP A 24 -3.96 -34.47 0.29
C ASP A 24 -3.24 -33.98 -0.97
N ARG A 25 -3.87 -33.13 -1.79
CA ARG A 25 -3.17 -32.52 -2.92
C ARG A 25 -2.14 -31.51 -2.42
N PRO A 26 -0.88 -31.55 -2.93
CA PRO A 26 0.16 -30.62 -2.53
C PRO A 26 -0.32 -29.18 -2.73
N ARG A 27 -0.45 -28.43 -1.63
CA ARG A 27 -0.85 -27.03 -1.67
C ARG A 27 0.24 -26.23 -2.37
N ARG A 28 -0.12 -25.49 -3.43
CA ARG A 28 0.80 -24.59 -4.11
C ARG A 28 1.22 -23.50 -3.14
N ASN A 29 2.46 -23.49 -2.68
CA ASN A 29 2.94 -22.52 -1.70
C ASN A 29 3.61 -21.34 -2.40
N TYR A 30 2.79 -20.42 -2.95
CA TYR A 30 3.30 -19.22 -3.61
C TYR A 30 4.01 -18.26 -2.65
N ALA A 31 3.72 -18.30 -1.35
CA ALA A 31 4.39 -17.45 -0.36
C ALA A 31 5.90 -17.72 -0.28
N ARG A 32 6.34 -18.98 -0.43
CA ARG A 32 7.78 -19.34 -0.49
C ARG A 32 8.45 -18.78 -1.74
N TRP A 33 7.81 -18.94 -2.89
CA TRP A 33 8.34 -18.40 -4.15
C TRP A 33 8.40 -16.87 -4.13
N ARG A 34 7.40 -16.23 -3.54
CA ARG A 34 7.41 -14.78 -3.34
C ARG A 34 8.54 -14.34 -2.40
N ALA A 35 8.74 -15.03 -1.28
CA ALA A 35 9.84 -14.75 -0.38
C ALA A 35 11.20 -14.89 -1.09
N LEU A 36 11.38 -15.92 -1.90
CA LEU A 36 12.59 -16.12 -2.71
C LEU A 36 12.79 -14.97 -3.71
N SER A 37 11.74 -14.61 -4.47
CA SER A 37 11.80 -13.51 -5.44
C SER A 37 12.17 -12.19 -4.77
N LEU A 38 11.54 -11.88 -3.64
CA LEU A 38 11.80 -10.68 -2.87
C LEU A 38 13.22 -10.67 -2.26
N SER A 39 13.72 -11.82 -1.81
CA SER A 39 15.13 -11.94 -1.34
C SER A 39 16.12 -11.72 -2.48
N LEU A 40 15.80 -12.23 -3.68
CA LEU A 40 16.65 -12.04 -4.86
C LEU A 40 16.80 -10.56 -5.22
N VAL A 41 15.75 -9.74 -5.03
CA VAL A 41 15.83 -8.28 -5.27
C VAL A 41 16.93 -7.65 -4.39
N TYR A 42 17.04 -8.05 -3.12
CA TYR A 42 18.08 -7.53 -2.23
C TYR A 42 19.47 -8.07 -2.59
N VAL A 43 19.57 -9.31 -3.06
CA VAL A 43 20.84 -9.85 -3.59
C VAL A 43 21.30 -9.04 -4.80
N VAL A 44 20.40 -8.75 -5.75
CA VAL A 44 20.71 -7.90 -6.91
C VAL A 44 21.13 -6.49 -6.47
N PHE A 45 20.44 -5.92 -5.47
CA PHE A 45 20.81 -4.62 -4.93
C PHE A 45 22.20 -4.63 -4.27
N ALA A 46 22.51 -5.67 -3.50
CA ALA A 46 23.84 -5.84 -2.89
C ALA A 46 24.94 -6.00 -3.96
N LEU A 47 24.67 -6.78 -5.02
CA LEU A 47 25.59 -6.93 -6.16
C LEU A 47 25.78 -5.62 -6.91
N HIS A 48 24.75 -4.79 -7.03
CA HIS A 48 24.84 -3.47 -7.64
C HIS A 48 25.72 -2.52 -6.84
N ILE A 49 25.60 -2.53 -5.49
CA ILE A 49 26.51 -1.78 -4.61
C ILE A 49 27.94 -2.29 -4.73
N LEU A 50 28.12 -3.60 -4.77
CA LEU A 50 29.45 -4.22 -4.93
C LEU A 50 30.08 -3.80 -6.26
N HIS A 51 29.32 -3.87 -7.36
CA HIS A 51 29.79 -3.40 -8.66
C HIS A 51 30.26 -1.95 -8.61
N TRP A 52 29.45 -1.06 -8.02
CA TRP A 52 29.84 0.35 -7.84
C TRP A 52 31.13 0.51 -7.03
N LYS A 53 31.30 -0.26 -5.95
CA LYS A 53 32.50 -0.22 -5.12
C LYS A 53 33.77 -0.67 -5.86
N ILE A 54 33.63 -1.61 -6.79
CA ILE A 54 34.76 -2.12 -7.58
C ILE A 54 35.09 -1.19 -8.76
N THR A 55 34.10 -0.69 -9.47
CA THR A 55 34.28 0.07 -10.72
C THR A 55 34.32 1.58 -10.52
N GLY A 56 33.92 2.10 -9.34
CA GLY A 56 33.79 3.53 -9.06
C GLY A 56 32.60 4.21 -9.74
N LYS A 57 32.00 3.61 -10.75
CA LYS A 57 30.83 4.11 -11.49
C LYS A 57 29.82 2.99 -11.71
N THR A 58 28.53 3.33 -11.72
CA THR A 58 27.48 2.36 -12.00
C THR A 58 26.23 3.04 -12.55
N LEU A 59 25.23 2.26 -12.98
CA LEU A 59 23.91 2.80 -13.31
C LEU A 59 23.31 3.51 -12.08
N ALA A 60 22.62 4.61 -12.29
CA ALA A 60 21.87 5.28 -11.23
C ALA A 60 20.86 4.31 -10.61
N PRO A 61 20.63 4.35 -9.28
CA PRO A 61 19.62 3.53 -8.63
C PRO A 61 18.26 3.71 -9.28
N LEU A 62 17.52 2.60 -9.48
CA LEU A 62 16.22 2.62 -10.16
C LEU A 62 15.15 3.19 -9.23
N GLU A 63 14.95 4.49 -9.27
CA GLU A 63 13.97 5.20 -8.47
C GLU A 63 12.74 5.58 -9.31
N LEU A 64 11.55 5.20 -8.87
CA LEU A 64 10.30 5.51 -9.60
C LEU A 64 9.94 7.02 -9.56
N ASN A 65 10.45 7.78 -8.60
CA ASN A 65 10.30 9.24 -8.53
C ASN A 65 11.02 9.97 -9.67
N GLU A 66 12.02 9.37 -10.30
CA GLU A 66 12.75 9.96 -11.43
C GLU A 66 11.87 10.24 -12.66
N VAL A 67 10.69 9.60 -12.75
CA VAL A 67 9.68 9.93 -13.76
C VAL A 67 9.33 11.42 -13.75
N MET A 68 9.34 12.07 -12.57
CA MET A 68 9.08 13.51 -12.45
C MET A 68 10.14 14.32 -13.21
N TYR A 69 11.40 13.94 -13.11
CA TYR A 69 12.51 14.63 -13.80
C TYR A 69 12.39 14.51 -15.30
N THR A 70 12.02 13.34 -15.80
CA THR A 70 11.80 13.14 -17.23
C THR A 70 10.63 13.98 -17.72
N LEU A 71 9.52 14.04 -16.98
CA LEU A 71 8.35 14.82 -17.37
C LEU A 71 8.55 16.34 -17.24
N GLU A 72 9.38 16.80 -16.29
CA GLU A 72 9.61 18.23 -16.04
C GLU A 72 10.79 18.79 -16.83
N LEU A 73 11.87 18.04 -16.95
CA LEU A 73 13.14 18.51 -17.52
C LEU A 73 13.47 17.86 -18.86
N GLY A 74 12.76 16.80 -19.26
CA GLY A 74 13.07 16.03 -20.47
C GLY A 74 14.24 15.07 -20.33
N VAL A 75 14.80 14.89 -19.11
CA VAL A 75 15.93 13.98 -18.91
C VAL A 75 15.43 12.56 -18.75
N ILE A 76 15.80 11.68 -19.69
CA ILE A 76 15.48 10.24 -19.62
C ILE A 76 16.45 9.60 -18.63
N THR A 77 15.89 9.07 -17.54
CA THR A 77 16.62 8.40 -16.46
C THR A 77 16.43 6.89 -16.51
N ALA A 78 17.29 6.15 -15.81
CA ALA A 78 17.15 4.70 -15.65
C ALA A 78 15.83 4.35 -14.94
N GLY A 79 15.42 5.14 -13.94
CA GLY A 79 14.15 4.99 -13.23
C GLY A 79 12.92 5.22 -14.12
N PHE A 80 12.99 6.17 -15.06
CA PHE A 80 11.91 6.36 -16.05
C PHE A 80 11.74 5.14 -16.97
N LEU A 81 12.83 4.63 -17.52
CA LEU A 81 12.78 3.43 -18.36
C LEU A 81 12.25 2.22 -17.58
N PHE A 82 12.68 2.09 -16.34
CA PHE A 82 12.18 1.05 -15.44
C PHE A 82 10.67 1.20 -15.17
N MET A 83 10.19 2.40 -14.91
CA MET A 83 8.76 2.67 -14.75
C MET A 83 7.95 2.31 -15.99
N CYS A 84 8.43 2.66 -17.19
CA CYS A 84 7.81 2.27 -18.45
C CYS A 84 7.73 0.74 -18.61
N PHE A 85 8.82 0.05 -18.30
CA PHE A 85 8.86 -1.42 -18.30
C PHE A 85 7.84 -2.01 -17.31
N LEU A 86 7.73 -1.45 -16.10
CA LEU A 86 6.77 -1.92 -15.09
C LEU A 86 5.31 -1.66 -15.47
N VAL A 87 5.01 -0.50 -16.07
CA VAL A 87 3.67 -0.19 -16.58
C VAL A 87 3.30 -1.16 -17.69
N PHE A 88 4.22 -1.39 -18.64
CA PHE A 88 4.03 -2.35 -19.73
C PHE A 88 3.82 -3.77 -19.18
N GLY A 89 4.67 -4.23 -18.28
CA GLY A 89 4.50 -5.53 -17.61
C GLY A 89 3.16 -5.64 -16.86
N THR A 90 2.71 -4.55 -16.24
CA THR A 90 1.43 -4.52 -15.54
C THR A 90 0.25 -4.59 -16.49
N LEU A 91 0.33 -4.03 -17.70
CA LEU A 91 -0.70 -4.16 -18.73
C LEU A 91 -0.94 -5.61 -19.15
N PHE A 92 0.09 -6.48 -19.10
CA PHE A 92 -0.06 -7.88 -19.47
C PHE A 92 -0.34 -8.78 -18.27
N PHE A 93 0.48 -8.66 -17.22
CA PHE A 93 0.48 -9.60 -16.08
C PHE A 93 -0.30 -9.08 -14.88
N GLY A 94 -0.71 -7.80 -14.89
CA GLY A 94 -1.26 -7.14 -13.71
C GLY A 94 -0.16 -6.77 -12.70
N ARG A 95 -0.56 -6.36 -11.51
CA ARG A 95 0.31 -5.77 -10.47
C ARG A 95 1.26 -6.77 -9.79
N PHE A 96 1.89 -7.65 -10.55
CA PHE A 96 2.85 -8.63 -10.00
C PHE A 96 4.07 -7.96 -9.39
N PHE A 97 4.64 -6.95 -10.05
CA PHE A 97 5.80 -6.24 -9.53
C PHE A 97 5.59 -5.77 -8.08
N CYS A 98 4.43 -5.17 -7.77
CA CYS A 98 4.13 -4.66 -6.44
C CYS A 98 4.24 -5.72 -5.35
N SER A 99 3.98 -6.99 -5.66
CA SER A 99 3.96 -8.07 -4.67
C SER A 99 5.21 -8.95 -4.71
N TRP A 100 5.93 -9.00 -5.84
CA TRP A 100 7.00 -9.98 -6.06
C TRP A 100 8.39 -9.37 -6.22
N ALA A 101 8.50 -8.06 -6.51
CA ALA A 101 9.78 -7.43 -6.76
C ALA A 101 9.97 -6.05 -6.11
N CYS A 102 8.93 -5.48 -5.49
CA CYS A 102 9.03 -4.17 -4.85
C CYS A 102 9.73 -4.28 -3.48
N HIS A 103 10.79 -3.51 -3.26
CA HIS A 103 11.53 -3.47 -2.00
C HIS A 103 10.68 -3.01 -0.79
N ILE A 104 9.74 -2.10 -0.99
CA ILE A 104 8.79 -1.67 0.07
C ILE A 104 7.92 -2.86 0.52
N MET A 105 7.59 -3.77 -0.40
CA MET A 105 6.82 -4.95 -0.06
C MET A 105 7.59 -5.91 0.84
N VAL A 106 8.90 -6.07 0.62
CA VAL A 106 9.76 -6.87 1.51
C VAL A 106 9.71 -6.31 2.92
N LEU A 107 9.83 -4.99 3.05
CA LEU A 107 9.75 -4.30 4.33
C LEU A 107 8.43 -4.55 5.04
N GLN A 108 7.31 -4.41 4.35
CA GLN A 108 5.99 -4.64 4.94
C GLN A 108 5.74 -6.11 5.29
N ASP A 109 6.20 -7.05 4.45
CA ASP A 109 6.09 -8.48 4.75
C ASP A 109 6.98 -8.87 5.94
N LEU A 110 8.18 -8.30 6.08
CA LEU A 110 9.05 -8.47 7.23
C LEU A 110 8.39 -7.95 8.52
N CYS A 111 7.87 -6.72 8.50
CA CYS A 111 7.17 -6.14 9.65
C CYS A 111 5.93 -6.97 10.03
N ALA A 112 5.13 -7.40 9.05
CA ALA A 112 3.98 -8.26 9.29
C ALA A 112 4.38 -9.65 9.84
N TRP A 113 5.53 -10.19 9.43
CA TRP A 113 6.06 -11.44 9.94
C TRP A 113 6.54 -11.29 11.40
N LEU A 114 7.29 -10.22 11.71
CA LEU A 114 7.74 -9.92 13.08
C LEU A 114 6.55 -9.72 14.03
N LEU A 115 5.54 -8.94 13.62
CA LEU A 115 4.31 -8.74 14.41
C LEU A 115 3.59 -10.06 14.67
N ARG A 116 3.51 -10.95 13.68
CA ARG A 116 2.91 -12.28 13.86
C ARG A 116 3.70 -13.17 14.82
N ARG A 117 5.03 -13.02 14.88
CA ARG A 117 5.88 -13.74 15.86
C ARG A 117 5.55 -13.37 17.29
N VAL A 118 5.18 -12.12 17.56
CA VAL A 118 4.72 -11.65 18.88
C VAL A 118 3.20 -11.75 19.07
N GLY A 119 2.51 -12.55 18.22
CA GLY A 119 1.08 -12.82 18.35
C GLY A 119 0.16 -11.73 17.78
N ILE A 120 0.69 -10.68 17.18
CA ILE A 120 -0.09 -9.56 16.62
C ILE A 120 -0.46 -9.87 15.18
N ARG A 121 -1.77 -9.95 14.91
CA ARG A 121 -2.34 -10.09 13.56
C ARG A 121 -3.06 -8.79 13.18
N ALA A 122 -2.35 -7.92 12.49
CA ALA A 122 -2.92 -6.66 12.01
C ALA A 122 -4.00 -6.93 10.95
N LYS A 123 -5.18 -6.33 11.14
CA LYS A 123 -6.30 -6.44 10.19
C LYS A 123 -6.28 -5.25 9.23
N PRO A 124 -6.41 -5.48 7.92
CA PRO A 124 -6.47 -4.37 6.97
C PRO A 124 -7.75 -3.56 7.17
N ILE A 125 -7.60 -2.25 7.29
CA ILE A 125 -8.73 -1.31 7.38
C ILE A 125 -9.24 -0.94 5.99
N ARG A 126 -10.52 -0.53 5.93
CA ARG A 126 -11.20 -0.09 4.72
C ARG A 126 -11.72 1.33 4.89
N SER A 127 -11.20 2.25 4.10
CA SER A 127 -11.64 3.65 4.05
C SER A 127 -11.93 4.06 2.61
N ARG A 128 -13.00 4.82 2.39
CA ARG A 128 -13.36 5.38 1.07
C ARG A 128 -12.37 6.47 0.66
N LEU A 129 -12.12 7.39 1.58
CA LEU A 129 -11.33 8.59 1.28
C LEU A 129 -9.84 8.28 1.15
N LEU A 130 -9.30 7.36 1.96
CA LEU A 130 -7.90 6.95 1.81
C LEU A 130 -7.60 6.30 0.45
N LEU A 131 -8.60 5.69 -0.20
CA LEU A 131 -8.44 5.17 -1.57
C LEU A 131 -8.16 6.27 -2.61
N TRP A 132 -8.52 7.52 -2.31
CA TRP A 132 -8.24 8.66 -3.19
C TRP A 132 -6.85 9.27 -2.99
N VAL A 133 -6.17 8.98 -1.88
CA VAL A 133 -4.83 9.51 -1.61
C VAL A 133 -3.83 9.14 -2.71
N PRO A 134 -3.65 7.87 -3.12
CA PRO A 134 -2.72 7.53 -4.20
C PRO A 134 -3.03 8.18 -5.54
N PRO A 135 -4.27 8.17 -6.08
CA PRO A 135 -4.55 8.82 -7.36
C PRO A 135 -4.42 10.35 -7.31
N LEU A 136 -4.82 11.00 -6.21
CA LEU A 136 -4.62 12.44 -6.05
C LEU A 136 -3.12 12.79 -5.94
N THR A 137 -2.37 11.97 -5.24
CA THR A 137 -0.91 12.14 -5.14
C THR A 137 -0.24 11.91 -6.49
N ALA A 138 -0.63 10.88 -7.25
CA ALA A 138 -0.12 10.63 -8.59
C ALA A 138 -0.47 11.78 -9.55
N PHE A 139 -1.69 12.30 -9.49
CA PHE A 139 -2.10 13.48 -10.24
C PHE A 139 -1.21 14.69 -9.90
N TYR A 140 -1.02 14.96 -8.61
CA TYR A 140 -0.18 16.05 -8.14
C TYR A 140 1.28 15.91 -8.58
N MET A 141 1.84 14.69 -8.56
CA MET A 141 3.24 14.44 -8.93
C MET A 141 3.48 14.48 -10.44
N PHE A 142 2.58 13.90 -11.23
CA PHE A 142 2.84 13.65 -12.66
C PHE A 142 2.06 14.56 -13.60
N VAL A 143 0.82 14.93 -13.25
CA VAL A 143 -0.08 15.67 -14.14
C VAL A 143 -0.07 17.15 -13.83
N TRP A 144 -0.15 17.53 -12.57
CA TRP A 144 -0.23 18.94 -12.15
C TRP A 144 0.93 19.82 -12.65
N PRO A 145 2.20 19.40 -12.61
CA PRO A 145 3.30 20.18 -13.16
C PRO A 145 3.16 20.43 -14.67
N GLN A 146 2.60 19.45 -15.41
CA GLN A 146 2.37 19.60 -16.85
C GLN A 146 1.25 20.61 -17.16
N ILE A 147 0.19 20.64 -16.33
CA ILE A 147 -0.88 21.65 -16.43
C ILE A 147 -0.30 23.06 -16.21
N ILE A 148 0.52 23.25 -15.16
CA ILE A 148 1.17 24.54 -14.90
C ILE A 148 2.08 24.95 -16.06
N ARG A 149 2.85 23.98 -16.61
CA ARG A 149 3.70 24.22 -17.77
C ARG A 149 2.89 24.69 -18.98
N ALA A 150 1.83 23.99 -19.31
CA ALA A 150 0.93 24.34 -20.41
C ALA A 150 0.30 25.72 -20.20
N TRP A 151 -0.13 26.04 -18.97
CA TRP A 151 -0.67 27.37 -18.65
C TRP A 151 0.36 28.49 -18.81
N ARG A 152 1.63 28.21 -18.49
CA ARG A 152 2.72 29.18 -18.67
C ARG A 152 3.25 29.26 -20.10
N ASN A 153 2.58 28.64 -21.08
CA ASN A 153 2.96 28.54 -22.48
C ASN A 153 4.40 28.04 -22.70
N LYS A 154 4.90 27.21 -21.78
CA LYS A 154 6.20 26.55 -21.94
C LYS A 154 5.98 25.25 -22.72
N GLY A 155 6.66 25.12 -23.86
CA GLY A 155 6.66 23.91 -24.68
C GLY A 155 7.06 22.65 -23.89
N PHE A 156 6.80 21.48 -24.47
CA PHE A 156 7.33 20.23 -23.90
C PHE A 156 8.86 20.26 -23.92
N PRO A 157 9.52 19.69 -22.90
CA PRO A 157 10.98 19.64 -22.88
C PRO A 157 11.46 18.70 -24.00
N THR A 158 12.60 19.04 -24.59
CA THR A 158 13.30 18.14 -25.51
C THR A 158 13.86 16.97 -24.70
N PHE A 159 13.55 15.74 -25.12
CA PHE A 159 14.06 14.57 -24.44
C PHE A 159 15.54 14.36 -24.73
N GLN A 160 16.33 14.23 -23.67
CA GLN A 160 17.77 13.99 -23.73
C GLN A 160 18.20 12.98 -22.67
N MET A 161 19.28 12.26 -22.91
CA MET A 161 19.85 11.33 -21.96
C MET A 161 21.20 11.89 -21.48
N TRP A 162 21.35 12.05 -20.17
CA TRP A 162 22.61 12.46 -19.57
C TRP A 162 23.40 11.22 -19.17
N THR A 163 24.56 11.05 -19.79
CA THR A 163 25.46 9.91 -19.52
C THR A 163 26.57 10.25 -18.54
N ASP A 164 26.84 11.55 -18.33
CA ASP A 164 27.89 12.02 -17.43
C ASP A 164 27.53 11.77 -15.97
N ALA A 165 28.48 11.25 -15.20
CA ALA A 165 28.27 10.91 -13.79
C ALA A 165 28.04 12.13 -12.88
N GLU A 166 28.31 13.32 -13.34
CA GLU A 166 28.23 14.56 -12.57
C GLU A 166 26.81 15.09 -12.40
N GLY A 167 25.91 14.78 -13.32
CA GLY A 167 24.51 15.19 -13.26
C GLY A 167 23.71 14.41 -12.22
N TRP A 168 22.90 15.11 -11.42
CA TRP A 168 22.05 14.49 -10.41
C TRP A 168 20.92 13.60 -11.01
N ALA A 169 20.58 13.79 -12.29
CA ALA A 169 19.62 13.01 -13.05
C ALA A 169 20.28 12.16 -14.14
N SER A 170 21.61 11.95 -14.06
CA SER A 170 22.36 11.17 -15.04
C SER A 170 22.00 9.71 -15.00
N PHE A 171 22.12 9.04 -16.17
CA PHE A 171 21.91 7.60 -16.29
C PHE A 171 22.99 6.78 -15.55
N VAL A 172 24.20 7.32 -15.43
CA VAL A 172 25.32 6.76 -14.69
C VAL A 172 25.64 7.64 -13.49
N THR A 173 26.03 7.03 -12.37
CA THR A 173 26.43 7.72 -11.16
C THR A 173 27.78 7.24 -10.64
N ASP A 174 28.60 8.15 -10.12
CA ASP A 174 29.81 7.90 -9.35
C ASP A 174 29.52 7.81 -7.84
N ASN A 175 28.39 8.40 -7.39
CA ASN A 175 27.96 8.36 -6.01
C ASN A 175 26.59 7.70 -5.86
N PHE A 176 26.60 6.41 -5.54
CA PHE A 176 25.40 5.60 -5.36
C PHE A 176 24.44 6.15 -4.30
N TRP A 177 24.98 6.86 -3.30
CA TRP A 177 24.19 7.38 -2.16
C TRP A 177 23.69 8.81 -2.37
N ARG A 178 24.00 9.45 -3.50
CA ARG A 178 23.68 10.86 -3.77
C ARG A 178 22.23 11.25 -3.48
N ASN A 179 21.29 10.40 -3.89
CA ASN A 179 19.85 10.69 -3.79
C ASN A 179 19.18 10.02 -2.58
N LEU A 180 19.94 9.30 -1.73
CA LEU A 180 19.37 8.65 -0.56
C LEU A 180 19.18 9.63 0.60
N PRO A 181 18.07 9.50 1.35
CA PRO A 181 17.86 10.26 2.57
C PRO A 181 18.93 9.98 3.60
N THR A 182 19.09 10.90 4.56
CA THR A 182 19.99 10.67 5.70
C THR A 182 19.59 9.41 6.50
N PRO A 183 20.52 8.70 7.15
CA PRO A 183 20.25 7.45 7.86
C PRO A 183 19.08 7.53 8.84
N TRP A 184 18.92 8.64 9.56
CA TRP A 184 17.79 8.86 10.47
C TRP A 184 16.44 8.86 9.77
N ILE A 185 16.36 9.48 8.58
CA ILE A 185 15.16 9.50 7.76
C ILE A 185 14.84 8.09 7.23
N ILE A 186 15.87 7.31 6.89
CA ILE A 186 15.70 5.91 6.48
C ILE A 186 15.08 5.11 7.63
N VAL A 187 15.64 5.22 8.84
CA VAL A 187 15.11 4.53 10.05
C VAL A 187 13.68 4.98 10.34
N LEU A 188 13.41 6.28 10.31
CA LEU A 188 12.07 6.82 10.54
C LEU A 188 11.07 6.32 9.49
N THR A 189 11.47 6.30 8.22
CA THR A 189 10.65 5.75 7.13
C THR A 189 10.36 4.27 7.35
N PHE A 190 11.36 3.49 7.79
CA PHE A 190 11.17 2.09 8.15
C PHE A 190 10.15 1.92 9.28
N LEU A 191 10.28 2.68 10.35
CA LEU A 191 9.38 2.62 11.49
C LEU A 191 7.95 3.06 11.13
N VAL A 192 7.80 4.13 10.37
CA VAL A 192 6.50 4.69 10.00
C VAL A 192 5.84 3.87 8.90
N CYS A 193 6.50 3.72 7.74
CA CYS A 193 5.91 3.06 6.57
C CYS A 193 5.90 1.53 6.68
N GLY A 194 6.80 0.96 7.50
CA GLY A 194 6.83 -0.46 7.81
C GLY A 194 5.97 -0.79 9.03
N PHE A 195 6.51 -0.60 10.25
CA PHE A 195 5.85 -1.08 11.47
C PHE A 195 4.54 -0.37 11.79
N ALA A 196 4.54 0.97 11.86
CA ALA A 196 3.34 1.71 12.28
C ALA A 196 2.18 1.50 11.29
N MET A 197 2.43 1.62 9.99
CA MET A 197 1.43 1.38 8.96
C MET A 197 0.89 -0.04 9.02
N VAL A 198 1.76 -1.06 9.11
CA VAL A 198 1.33 -2.47 9.15
C VAL A 198 0.58 -2.78 10.44
N TYR A 199 1.04 -2.29 11.59
CA TYR A 199 0.38 -2.51 12.88
C TYR A 199 -1.01 -1.87 12.95
N LEU A 200 -1.14 -0.61 12.50
CA LEU A 200 -2.37 0.17 12.65
C LEU A 200 -3.39 -0.13 11.56
N LEU A 201 -2.94 -0.28 10.33
CA LEU A 201 -3.79 -0.28 9.15
C LEU A 201 -3.83 -1.64 8.44
N GLY A 202 -2.91 -2.53 8.77
CA GLY A 202 -2.76 -3.86 8.18
C GLY A 202 -1.65 -3.97 7.15
N SER A 203 -1.32 -5.20 6.79
CA SER A 203 -0.32 -5.50 5.77
C SER A 203 -0.68 -4.82 4.45
N ARG A 204 0.32 -4.30 3.72
CA ARG A 204 0.20 -3.73 2.37
C ARG A 204 -0.62 -2.44 2.26
N THR A 205 -0.95 -1.82 3.37
CA THR A 205 -1.75 -0.59 3.41
C THR A 205 -1.00 0.58 2.78
N PHE A 206 0.32 0.62 2.90
CA PHE A 206 1.13 1.60 2.17
C PHE A 206 0.89 1.55 0.67
N CYS A 207 0.88 0.34 0.08
CA CYS A 207 0.65 0.15 -1.36
C CYS A 207 -0.76 0.51 -1.82
N VAL A 208 -1.74 0.46 -0.91
CA VAL A 208 -3.15 0.72 -1.21
C VAL A 208 -3.55 2.17 -0.93
N TYR A 209 -2.98 2.81 0.12
CA TYR A 209 -3.43 4.11 0.60
C TYR A 209 -2.38 5.23 0.55
N VAL A 210 -1.13 4.93 0.22
CA VAL A 210 -0.06 5.94 0.21
C VAL A 210 0.67 6.00 -1.13
N CYS A 211 0.97 4.85 -1.74
CA CYS A 211 1.86 4.77 -2.89
C CYS A 211 1.22 5.35 -4.18
N PRO A 212 1.72 6.47 -4.74
CA PRO A 212 1.20 7.06 -5.97
C PRO A 212 1.41 6.16 -7.21
N TYR A 213 2.52 5.43 -7.26
CA TYR A 213 2.79 4.47 -8.33
C TYR A 213 1.78 3.33 -8.31
N GLY A 214 1.29 2.98 -7.11
CA GLY A 214 0.19 2.03 -6.93
C GLY A 214 -1.08 2.45 -7.67
N ALA A 215 -1.38 3.75 -7.75
CA ALA A 215 -2.51 4.26 -8.52
C ALA A 215 -2.29 4.07 -10.03
N VAL A 216 -1.11 4.41 -10.55
CA VAL A 216 -0.74 4.22 -11.97
C VAL A 216 -0.85 2.74 -12.36
N PHE A 217 -0.24 1.86 -11.56
CA PHE A 217 -0.32 0.41 -11.80
C PHE A 217 -1.74 -0.13 -11.66
N SER A 218 -2.59 0.44 -10.78
CA SER A 218 -3.98 0.00 -10.64
C SER A 218 -4.82 0.34 -11.87
N LEU A 219 -4.52 1.44 -12.53
CA LEU A 219 -5.16 1.84 -13.78
C LEU A 219 -4.75 0.88 -14.92
N ALA A 220 -3.45 0.63 -15.07
CA ALA A 220 -2.92 -0.34 -16.02
C ALA A 220 -3.47 -1.76 -15.78
N ASP A 221 -3.57 -2.18 -14.51
CA ASP A 221 -4.12 -3.48 -14.14
C ASP A 221 -5.56 -3.72 -14.60
N ARG A 222 -6.38 -2.66 -14.74
CA ARG A 222 -7.76 -2.81 -15.25
C ARG A 222 -7.79 -3.35 -16.69
N LEU A 223 -6.78 -3.03 -17.47
CA LEU A 223 -6.62 -3.48 -18.85
C LEU A 223 -5.93 -4.85 -18.94
N SER A 224 -5.31 -5.33 -17.85
CA SER A 224 -4.56 -6.58 -17.85
C SER A 224 -5.44 -7.81 -18.08
N PRO A 225 -5.05 -8.71 -19.01
CA PRO A 225 -5.67 -10.01 -19.18
C PRO A 225 -5.30 -11.01 -18.06
N GLY A 226 -4.16 -10.80 -17.38
CA GLY A 226 -3.65 -11.67 -16.30
C GLY A 226 -4.40 -11.46 -14.99
N ARG A 227 -5.26 -12.42 -14.57
CA ARG A 227 -6.12 -12.31 -13.38
C ARG A 227 -6.30 -13.61 -12.63
N ILE A 228 -6.65 -13.49 -11.34
CA ILE A 228 -7.09 -14.61 -10.53
C ILE A 228 -8.53 -14.93 -10.92
N ARG A 229 -8.75 -16.13 -11.44
CA ARG A 229 -10.05 -16.63 -11.93
C ARG A 229 -10.51 -17.82 -11.11
N VAL A 230 -11.81 -18.02 -11.05
CA VAL A 230 -12.43 -19.14 -10.34
C VAL A 230 -12.93 -20.19 -11.32
N ASP A 231 -12.70 -21.45 -10.96
CA ASP A 231 -13.39 -22.62 -11.49
C ASP A 231 -14.68 -22.78 -10.64
N ARG A 232 -15.84 -22.42 -11.23
CA ARG A 232 -17.10 -22.36 -10.50
C ARG A 232 -17.57 -23.70 -10.01
N ASP A 233 -17.25 -24.77 -10.75
CA ASP A 233 -17.65 -26.15 -10.43
C ASP A 233 -16.95 -26.68 -9.17
N LYS A 234 -15.76 -26.12 -8.86
CA LYS A 234 -14.99 -26.46 -7.67
C LYS A 234 -15.19 -25.53 -6.49
N CYS A 235 -15.77 -24.36 -6.73
CA CYS A 235 -15.88 -23.32 -5.70
C CYS A 235 -17.04 -23.55 -4.75
N GLN A 236 -16.74 -23.84 -3.48
CA GLN A 236 -17.73 -24.02 -2.41
C GLN A 236 -18.15 -22.70 -1.72
N GLN A 237 -17.70 -21.55 -2.20
CA GLN A 237 -18.00 -20.23 -1.63
C GLN A 237 -17.67 -20.08 -0.13
N CYS A 238 -16.66 -20.79 0.37
CA CYS A 238 -16.30 -20.85 1.80
C CYS A 238 -15.73 -19.53 2.38
N GLY A 239 -15.41 -18.53 1.56
CA GLY A 239 -14.88 -17.22 2.01
C GLY A 239 -13.40 -17.18 2.39
N THR A 240 -12.71 -18.33 2.55
CA THR A 240 -11.30 -18.39 2.97
C THR A 240 -10.36 -17.50 2.14
N CYS A 241 -10.63 -17.38 0.84
CA CYS A 241 -9.84 -16.52 -0.06
C CYS A 241 -9.88 -15.03 0.32
N THR A 242 -10.96 -14.57 0.95
CA THR A 242 -11.08 -13.19 1.46
C THR A 242 -10.42 -13.04 2.82
N GLU A 243 -10.51 -14.05 3.69
CA GLU A 243 -9.88 -14.01 5.02
C GLU A 243 -8.36 -13.95 4.97
N VAL A 244 -7.76 -14.62 3.99
CA VAL A 244 -6.29 -14.62 3.79
C VAL A 244 -5.79 -13.43 2.96
N CYS A 245 -6.69 -12.63 2.39
CA CYS A 245 -6.31 -11.50 1.55
C CYS A 245 -5.68 -10.38 2.37
N THR A 246 -4.43 -10.06 2.06
CA THR A 246 -3.65 -9.04 2.76
C THR A 246 -3.97 -7.60 2.35
N THR A 247 -4.64 -7.41 1.20
CA THR A 247 -5.03 -6.10 0.65
C THR A 247 -6.49 -5.73 0.89
N ALA A 248 -7.19 -6.45 1.78
CA ALA A 248 -8.62 -6.26 2.08
C ALA A 248 -9.58 -6.43 0.90
N VAL A 249 -9.15 -7.05 -0.20
CA VAL A 249 -10.03 -7.38 -1.35
C VAL A 249 -10.99 -8.48 -0.94
N ARG A 250 -12.27 -8.31 -1.26
CA ARG A 250 -13.30 -9.33 -1.06
C ARG A 250 -13.30 -10.31 -2.21
N VAL A 251 -12.29 -11.18 -2.21
CA VAL A 251 -12.06 -12.13 -3.31
C VAL A 251 -13.28 -13.00 -3.58
N HIS A 252 -13.97 -13.50 -2.52
CA HIS A 252 -15.14 -14.38 -2.69
C HIS A 252 -16.32 -13.65 -3.38
N GLU A 253 -16.51 -12.36 -3.14
CA GLU A 253 -17.56 -11.56 -3.77
C GLU A 253 -17.22 -11.31 -5.24
N ASP A 254 -15.97 -10.89 -5.53
CA ASP A 254 -15.51 -10.66 -6.89
C ASP A 254 -15.65 -11.92 -7.77
N VAL A 255 -15.18 -13.07 -7.26
CA VAL A 255 -15.25 -14.33 -8.03
C VAL A 255 -16.67 -14.85 -8.19
N LYS A 256 -17.55 -14.61 -7.21
CA LYS A 256 -18.97 -14.95 -7.31
C LYS A 256 -19.65 -14.17 -8.43
N ARG A 257 -19.42 -12.85 -8.51
CA ARG A 257 -20.05 -11.95 -9.49
C ARG A 257 -19.42 -12.07 -10.87
N TYR A 258 -18.11 -11.90 -10.95
CA TYR A 258 -17.41 -11.71 -12.22
C TYR A 258 -16.69 -12.99 -12.70
N GLY A 259 -16.63 -14.06 -11.89
CA GLY A 259 -15.81 -15.26 -12.18
C GLY A 259 -14.31 -15.01 -12.05
N MET A 260 -13.90 -13.81 -11.61
CA MET A 260 -12.51 -13.41 -11.40
C MET A 260 -12.40 -12.25 -10.41
N VAL A 261 -11.19 -11.99 -9.91
CA VAL A 261 -10.89 -10.81 -9.10
C VAL A 261 -10.78 -9.58 -10.00
N VAL A 262 -11.67 -8.61 -9.81
CA VAL A 262 -11.72 -7.35 -10.59
C VAL A 262 -11.17 -6.16 -9.81
N ASN A 263 -11.11 -6.23 -8.49
CA ASN A 263 -10.69 -5.13 -7.64
C ASN A 263 -9.24 -4.73 -7.92
N PRO A 264 -8.95 -3.46 -8.28
CA PRO A 264 -7.60 -3.00 -8.61
C PRO A 264 -6.64 -2.96 -7.41
N ALA A 265 -7.13 -3.10 -6.17
CA ALA A 265 -6.27 -3.24 -4.99
C ALA A 265 -5.61 -4.64 -4.91
N CYS A 266 -5.98 -5.59 -5.76
CA CYS A 266 -5.36 -6.91 -5.81
C CYS A 266 -3.92 -6.81 -6.33
N LEU A 267 -2.95 -7.14 -5.48
CA LEU A 267 -1.51 -7.13 -5.81
C LEU A 267 -1.00 -8.43 -6.44
N LYS A 268 -1.88 -9.39 -6.72
CA LYS A 268 -1.51 -10.70 -7.31
C LYS A 268 -0.49 -11.48 -6.46
N ASP A 269 -0.60 -11.41 -5.13
CA ASP A 269 0.25 -12.16 -4.19
C ASP A 269 0.01 -13.68 -4.21
N LEU A 270 -1.12 -14.09 -4.77
CA LEU A 270 -1.56 -15.48 -4.91
C LEU A 270 -1.78 -16.20 -3.56
N ASP A 271 -1.87 -15.50 -2.44
CA ASP A 271 -2.16 -16.10 -1.14
C ASP A 271 -3.54 -16.76 -1.13
N CYS A 272 -4.54 -16.11 -1.76
CA CYS A 272 -5.88 -16.70 -1.91
C CYS A 272 -5.90 -17.96 -2.78
N VAL A 273 -4.99 -18.07 -3.76
CA VAL A 273 -4.82 -19.28 -4.60
C VAL A 273 -4.19 -20.40 -3.79
N SER A 274 -3.17 -20.08 -2.96
CA SER A 274 -2.45 -21.04 -2.12
C SER A 274 -3.34 -21.64 -1.02
N HIS A 275 -4.24 -20.84 -0.45
CA HIS A 275 -5.08 -21.23 0.68
C HIS A 275 -6.48 -21.74 0.26
N CYS A 276 -6.79 -21.76 -1.03
CA CYS A 276 -8.08 -22.29 -1.50
C CYS A 276 -8.17 -23.81 -1.26
N PRO A 277 -9.07 -24.28 -0.37
CA PRO A 277 -9.14 -25.71 -0.02
C PRO A 277 -9.52 -26.59 -1.22
N GLN A 278 -10.33 -26.08 -2.14
CA GLN A 278 -10.77 -26.79 -3.34
C GLN A 278 -9.90 -26.51 -4.57
N GLN A 279 -8.82 -25.74 -4.41
CA GLN A 279 -7.96 -25.30 -5.53
C GLN A 279 -8.76 -24.73 -6.73
N ALA A 280 -9.89 -24.11 -6.41
CA ALA A 280 -10.78 -23.49 -7.40
C ALA A 280 -10.20 -22.21 -7.99
N LEU A 281 -9.29 -21.54 -7.30
CA LEU A 281 -8.68 -20.30 -7.77
C LEU A 281 -7.38 -20.57 -8.52
N ARG A 282 -7.20 -19.90 -9.65
CA ARG A 282 -5.99 -19.96 -10.47
C ARG A 282 -5.70 -18.61 -11.11
N TYR A 283 -4.42 -18.27 -11.26
CA TYR A 283 -4.00 -17.18 -12.14
C TYR A 283 -4.07 -17.65 -13.58
N ARG A 284 -4.79 -16.92 -14.43
CA ARG A 284 -5.00 -17.23 -15.85
C ARG A 284 -5.15 -15.97 -16.67
N PHE A 285 -4.78 -16.04 -17.95
CA PHE A 285 -5.06 -15.00 -18.94
C PHE A 285 -6.49 -15.12 -19.50
N GLY A 286 -7.03 -14.00 -19.96
CA GLY A 286 -8.34 -13.91 -20.59
C GLY A 286 -8.85 -12.47 -20.61
N TRP A 287 -10.11 -12.24 -20.93
CA TRP A 287 -10.67 -10.90 -21.07
C TRP A 287 -10.39 -10.02 -19.85
N PRO A 288 -9.94 -8.77 -20.05
CA PRO A 288 -9.68 -7.81 -18.97
C PRO A 288 -10.93 -7.51 -18.12
N ALA A 289 -10.69 -6.99 -16.91
CA ALA A 289 -11.78 -6.63 -15.99
C ALA A 289 -12.67 -5.51 -16.53
N LEU A 290 -12.11 -4.59 -17.31
CA LEU A 290 -12.82 -3.46 -17.89
C LEU A 290 -14.04 -3.89 -18.73
N PHE A 291 -13.95 -5.04 -19.38
CA PHE A 291 -15.02 -5.57 -20.25
C PHE A 291 -16.01 -6.52 -19.55
N LYS A 292 -15.92 -6.65 -18.21
CA LYS A 292 -16.82 -7.52 -17.45
C LYS A 292 -17.96 -6.72 -16.84
N SER A 293 -19.18 -7.05 -17.29
CA SER A 293 -20.40 -6.53 -16.69
C SER A 293 -20.71 -7.24 -15.36
N ASP A 294 -21.31 -6.52 -14.44
CA ASP A 294 -21.84 -7.07 -13.19
C ASP A 294 -23.06 -7.95 -13.47
N LYS A 295 -22.93 -9.24 -13.17
CA LYS A 295 -24.02 -10.21 -13.31
C LYS A 295 -24.88 -10.33 -12.05
N GLY A 296 -24.59 -9.57 -11.00
CA GLY A 296 -25.29 -9.61 -9.73
C GLY A 296 -25.91 -8.26 -9.38
N GLY A 297 -27.19 -8.10 -9.60
CA GLY A 297 -27.97 -6.86 -9.44
C GLY A 297 -28.13 -6.32 -8.01
N GLY A 298 -27.18 -6.48 -7.13
CA GLY A 298 -27.19 -5.89 -5.79
C GLY A 298 -25.97 -5.01 -5.54
N ARG A 299 -26.18 -3.74 -5.21
CA ARG A 299 -25.13 -2.91 -4.59
C ARG A 299 -24.81 -3.56 -3.24
N PHE A 300 -23.72 -4.36 -3.17
CA PHE A 300 -23.15 -4.70 -1.88
C PHE A 300 -22.57 -3.41 -1.30
N GLY A 301 -23.24 -2.86 -0.28
CA GLY A 301 -22.65 -1.82 0.53
C GLY A 301 -21.34 -2.36 1.11
N LEU A 302 -20.21 -1.85 0.63
CA LEU A 302 -18.92 -2.18 1.21
C LEU A 302 -18.97 -1.71 2.67
N PRO A 303 -18.85 -2.57 3.68
CA PRO A 303 -18.69 -2.08 5.04
C PRO A 303 -17.32 -1.43 5.10
N TYR A 304 -17.34 -0.14 5.27
CA TYR A 304 -16.16 0.65 5.60
C TYR A 304 -16.03 0.72 7.12
N ASP A 305 -14.79 0.82 7.59
CA ASP A 305 -14.51 0.83 9.03
C ASP A 305 -14.74 2.20 9.67
N PHE A 306 -14.99 3.23 8.83
CA PHE A 306 -15.21 4.61 9.24
C PHE A 306 -16.55 5.14 8.72
N SER A 307 -17.23 5.96 9.54
CA SER A 307 -18.38 6.75 9.11
C SER A 307 -17.93 7.90 8.21
N ILE A 308 -18.84 8.52 7.48
CA ILE A 308 -18.52 9.66 6.59
C ILE A 308 -17.91 10.82 7.39
N ALA A 309 -18.46 11.13 8.59
CA ALA A 309 -17.92 12.18 9.44
C ALA A 309 -16.49 11.85 9.94
N GLU A 310 -16.22 10.60 10.32
CA GLU A 310 -14.88 10.14 10.70
C GLU A 310 -13.90 10.24 9.54
N GLU A 311 -14.33 9.90 8.32
CA GLU A 311 -13.52 10.02 7.11
C GLU A 311 -13.25 11.50 6.75
N ALA A 312 -14.23 12.38 6.90
CA ALA A 312 -14.05 13.82 6.69
C ALA A 312 -13.04 14.40 7.69
N LEU A 313 -13.17 14.06 8.98
CA LEU A 313 -12.20 14.43 10.01
C LEU A 313 -10.79 13.93 9.66
N MET A 314 -10.68 12.66 9.28
CA MET A 314 -9.41 12.05 8.89
C MET A 314 -8.79 12.76 7.69
N SER A 315 -9.59 13.21 6.71
CA SER A 315 -9.10 13.93 5.53
C SER A 315 -8.58 15.33 5.87
N VAL A 316 -9.28 16.07 6.72
CA VAL A 316 -8.82 17.40 7.19
C VAL A 316 -7.49 17.25 7.93
N VAL A 317 -7.42 16.32 8.88
CA VAL A 317 -6.18 16.04 9.63
C VAL A 317 -5.06 15.58 8.70
N PHE A 318 -5.34 14.69 7.75
CA PHE A 318 -4.38 14.25 6.75
C PHE A 318 -3.77 15.43 5.98
N LEU A 319 -4.59 16.34 5.47
CA LEU A 319 -4.12 17.52 4.74
C LEU A 319 -3.31 18.46 5.62
N THR A 320 -3.76 18.70 6.86
CA THR A 320 -3.03 19.53 7.83
C THR A 320 -1.63 18.95 8.10
N VAL A 321 -1.55 17.64 8.38
CA VAL A 321 -0.29 16.96 8.67
C VAL A 321 0.60 16.94 7.42
N LEU A 322 0.05 16.66 6.25
CA LEU A 322 0.81 16.67 5.00
C LEU A 322 1.44 18.04 4.74
N LEU A 323 0.69 19.12 4.89
CA LEU A 323 1.19 20.48 4.69
C LEU A 323 2.22 20.88 5.75
N SER A 324 2.06 20.44 7.00
CA SER A 324 2.97 20.74 8.09
C SER A 324 4.31 20.02 7.99
N PHE A 325 4.30 18.76 7.50
CA PHE A 325 5.52 17.94 7.47
C PHE A 325 6.21 17.92 6.11
N ARG A 326 5.51 18.24 5.02
CA ARG A 326 6.11 18.21 3.68
C ARG A 326 7.28 19.17 3.58
N GLY A 327 8.49 18.63 3.42
CA GLY A 327 9.71 19.42 3.28
C GLY A 327 10.13 20.15 4.56
N LEU A 328 9.57 19.79 5.72
CA LEU A 328 9.96 20.36 7.01
C LEU A 328 11.48 20.18 7.20
N TYR A 329 12.18 21.28 7.52
CA TYR A 329 13.63 21.35 7.61
C TYR A 329 14.35 20.84 6.34
N SER A 330 13.72 20.89 5.17
CA SER A 330 14.21 20.31 3.90
C SER A 330 14.61 18.83 3.98
N ARG A 331 14.11 18.08 4.98
CA ARG A 331 14.53 16.70 5.27
C ARG A 331 13.42 15.67 5.18
N VAL A 332 12.15 16.04 5.40
CA VAL A 332 11.05 15.06 5.43
C VAL A 332 10.60 14.73 4.00
N PRO A 333 10.80 13.48 3.54
CA PRO A 333 10.39 13.05 2.21
C PRO A 333 8.86 13.10 2.05
N PHE A 334 8.40 13.35 0.85
CA PHE A 334 6.98 13.49 0.54
C PHE A 334 6.16 12.21 0.89
N LEU A 335 6.67 11.04 0.55
CA LEU A 335 5.98 9.77 0.86
C LEU A 335 5.89 9.50 2.37
N LEU A 336 6.90 9.90 3.14
CA LEU A 336 6.86 9.83 4.60
C LEU A 336 5.80 10.76 5.17
N SER A 337 5.67 11.99 4.63
CA SER A 337 4.62 12.94 5.05
C SER A 337 3.21 12.41 4.76
N LEU A 338 3.00 11.73 3.63
CA LEU A 338 1.73 11.05 3.32
C LEU A 338 1.42 9.96 4.34
N ALA A 339 2.38 9.10 4.66
CA ALA A 339 2.20 8.03 5.63
C ALA A 339 1.89 8.57 7.03
N LEU A 340 2.59 9.62 7.47
CA LEU A 340 2.32 10.33 8.72
C LEU A 340 0.92 10.90 8.72
N GLY A 341 0.48 11.54 7.63
CA GLY A 341 -0.88 12.07 7.50
C GLY A 341 -1.96 11.02 7.71
N VAL A 342 -1.79 9.85 7.09
CA VAL A 342 -2.72 8.71 7.27
C VAL A 342 -2.74 8.22 8.72
N ILE A 343 -1.56 8.03 9.34
CA ILE A 343 -1.45 7.52 10.71
C ILE A 343 -2.06 8.49 11.71
N VAL A 344 -1.70 9.78 11.63
CA VAL A 344 -2.23 10.82 12.53
C VAL A 344 -3.74 11.00 12.33
N GLY A 345 -4.24 10.90 11.09
CA GLY A 345 -5.67 10.89 10.81
C GLY A 345 -6.41 9.75 11.52
N VAL A 346 -5.87 8.54 11.49
CA VAL A 346 -6.44 7.38 12.22
C VAL A 346 -6.35 7.59 13.74
N PHE A 347 -5.29 8.17 14.27
CA PHE A 347 -5.19 8.49 15.69
C PHE A 347 -6.20 9.55 16.10
N CYS A 348 -6.43 10.58 15.29
CA CYS A 348 -7.43 11.60 15.54
C CYS A 348 -8.86 11.00 15.59
N VAL A 349 -9.21 10.14 14.64
CA VAL A 349 -10.50 9.42 14.66
C VAL A 349 -10.60 8.52 15.90
N THR A 350 -9.52 7.84 16.27
CA THR A 350 -9.49 6.99 17.47
C THR A 350 -9.68 7.83 18.73
N ALA A 351 -9.08 9.01 18.84
CA ALA A 351 -9.27 9.96 19.95
C ALA A 351 -10.72 10.45 20.01
N ALA A 352 -11.33 10.78 18.86
CA ALA A 352 -12.75 11.16 18.79
C ALA A 352 -13.67 10.00 19.25
N ARG A 353 -13.37 8.77 18.83
CA ARG A 353 -14.11 7.57 19.30
C ARG A 353 -13.97 7.33 20.80
N LEU A 354 -12.82 7.65 21.42
CA LEU A 354 -12.66 7.54 22.87
C LEU A 354 -13.60 8.50 23.65
N MET A 355 -13.97 9.63 23.06
CA MET A 355 -14.94 10.54 23.66
C MET A 355 -16.38 10.07 23.48
N THR A 356 -16.71 9.47 22.35
CA THR A 356 -18.11 9.20 21.93
C THR A 356 -18.56 7.75 22.13
N ARG A 357 -17.64 6.77 22.19
CA ARG A 357 -18.00 5.34 22.26
C ARG A 357 -17.62 4.73 23.61
N SER A 358 -18.39 3.73 24.05
CA SER A 358 -18.12 2.95 25.27
C SER A 358 -17.03 1.91 25.11
N GLU A 359 -16.82 1.43 23.87
CA GLU A 359 -15.78 0.46 23.55
C GLU A 359 -14.93 0.98 22.39
N VAL A 360 -13.61 1.06 22.58
CA VAL A 360 -12.65 1.50 21.57
C VAL A 360 -11.41 0.62 21.63
N SER A 361 -11.00 0.14 20.47
CA SER A 361 -9.75 -0.59 20.30
C SER A 361 -8.93 -0.01 19.15
N LEU A 362 -7.61 -0.02 19.30
CA LEU A 362 -6.65 0.35 18.27
C LEU A 362 -5.82 -0.90 17.95
N SER A 363 -6.05 -1.49 16.78
CA SER A 363 -5.48 -2.81 16.42
C SER A 363 -5.78 -3.86 17.48
N THR A 364 -4.80 -4.30 18.25
CA THR A 364 -4.94 -5.29 19.32
C THR A 364 -5.13 -4.70 20.71
N LEU A 365 -4.90 -3.39 20.88
CA LEU A 365 -5.00 -2.70 22.15
C LEU A 365 -6.42 -2.23 22.42
N HIS A 366 -6.99 -2.66 23.54
CA HIS A 366 -8.26 -2.12 24.02
C HIS A 366 -8.01 -0.83 24.80
N LEU A 367 -8.44 0.31 24.26
CA LEU A 367 -8.22 1.62 24.85
C LEU A 367 -9.34 1.99 25.84
N LYS A 368 -10.58 1.52 25.58
CA LYS A 368 -11.76 1.75 26.44
C LYS A 368 -12.61 0.49 26.47
N ARG A 369 -13.06 0.07 27.66
CA ARG A 369 -13.98 -1.06 27.86
C ARG A 369 -15.10 -0.66 28.80
N ALA A 370 -16.35 -0.96 28.44
CA ALA A 370 -17.55 -0.63 29.24
C ALA A 370 -17.55 0.82 29.75
N GLY A 371 -17.17 1.78 28.93
CA GLY A 371 -17.11 3.19 29.29
C GLY A 371 -15.89 3.62 30.11
N ARG A 372 -15.10 2.68 30.65
CA ARG A 372 -13.91 2.98 31.47
C ARG A 372 -12.64 2.94 30.62
N LEU A 373 -11.76 3.91 30.86
CA LEU A 373 -10.46 3.99 30.21
C LEU A 373 -9.54 2.91 30.78
N THR A 374 -8.83 2.20 29.88
CA THR A 374 -7.80 1.24 30.26
C THR A 374 -6.45 1.93 30.42
N LEU A 375 -5.45 1.26 30.99
CA LEU A 375 -4.07 1.78 31.05
C LEU A 375 -3.51 2.14 29.65
N PRO A 376 -3.63 1.27 28.60
CA PRO A 376 -3.28 1.66 27.23
C PRO A 376 -4.07 2.87 26.71
N GLY A 377 -5.33 3.03 27.13
CA GLY A 377 -6.14 4.18 26.76
C GLY A 377 -5.66 5.48 27.38
N GLY A 378 -5.20 5.44 28.64
CA GLY A 378 -4.54 6.57 29.32
C GLY A 378 -3.24 6.96 28.61
N ALA A 379 -2.37 5.98 28.36
CA ALA A 379 -1.13 6.19 27.62
C ALA A 379 -1.37 6.77 26.21
N PHE A 380 -2.39 6.28 25.50
CA PHE A 380 -2.76 6.82 24.20
C PHE A 380 -3.20 8.28 24.26
N ARG A 381 -3.93 8.71 25.29
CA ARG A 381 -4.32 10.12 25.45
C ARG A 381 -3.11 11.03 25.61
N VAL A 382 -2.16 10.65 26.48
CA VAL A 382 -0.93 11.41 26.69
C VAL A 382 -0.11 11.47 25.39
N PHE A 383 0.08 10.32 24.74
CA PHE A 383 0.76 10.24 23.45
C PHE A 383 0.08 11.14 22.40
N PHE A 384 -1.25 11.09 22.29
CA PHE A 384 -1.99 11.89 21.33
C PHE A 384 -1.90 13.39 21.59
N ALA A 385 -1.89 13.82 22.88
CA ALA A 385 -1.69 15.21 23.25
C ALA A 385 -0.29 15.72 22.84
N VAL A 386 0.76 14.92 23.12
CA VAL A 386 2.14 15.23 22.70
C VAL A 386 2.25 15.29 21.18
N LEU A 387 1.65 14.33 20.48
CA LEU A 387 1.62 14.30 19.01
C LEU A 387 0.91 15.52 18.44
N THR A 388 -0.22 15.95 19.02
CA THR A 388 -0.95 17.16 18.59
C THR A 388 -0.12 18.40 18.78
N ALA A 389 0.56 18.54 19.92
CA ALA A 389 1.48 19.65 20.18
C ALA A 389 2.65 19.65 19.17
N PHE A 390 3.20 18.50 18.86
CA PHE A 390 4.26 18.36 17.86
C PHE A 390 3.79 18.73 16.44
N VAL A 391 2.60 18.30 16.04
CA VAL A 391 2.00 18.71 14.75
C VAL A 391 1.76 20.22 14.70
N ALA A 392 1.24 20.81 15.78
CA ALA A 392 1.02 22.25 15.87
C ALA A 392 2.34 23.03 15.78
N HIS A 393 3.38 22.59 16.51
CA HIS A 393 4.71 23.18 16.40
C HIS A 393 5.28 23.06 14.99
N SER A 394 5.16 21.90 14.36
CA SER A 394 5.64 21.69 12.98
C SER A 394 4.89 22.59 11.98
N ALA A 395 3.59 22.76 12.16
CA ALA A 395 2.78 23.68 11.37
C ALA A 395 3.23 25.14 11.53
N PHE A 396 3.51 25.54 12.78
CA PHE A 396 4.03 26.87 13.08
C PHE A 396 5.39 27.12 12.41
N VAL A 397 6.35 26.22 12.57
CA VAL A 397 7.67 26.32 11.91
C VAL A 397 7.49 26.42 10.40
N ARG A 398 6.66 25.53 9.80
CA ARG A 398 6.44 25.52 8.36
C ARG A 398 5.78 26.80 7.85
N TYR A 399 4.87 27.37 8.61
CA TYR A 399 4.26 28.66 8.27
C TYR A 399 5.31 29.78 8.22
N HIS A 400 6.22 29.85 9.19
CA HIS A 400 7.29 30.85 9.23
C HIS A 400 8.35 30.62 8.16
N GLU A 401 8.74 29.39 7.86
CA GLU A 401 9.61 29.08 6.71
C GLU A 401 9.00 29.59 5.40
N TYR A 402 7.68 29.35 5.20
CA TYR A 402 7.01 29.78 3.98
C TYR A 402 6.83 31.28 3.84
N THR A 403 6.57 31.98 4.94
CA THR A 403 6.43 33.46 4.96
C THR A 403 7.78 34.13 4.87
N GLY A 404 8.83 33.61 5.53
CA GLY A 404 10.19 34.14 5.44
C GLY A 404 10.85 33.99 4.08
N LEU A 405 10.49 32.96 3.30
CA LEU A 405 10.94 32.79 1.92
C LEU A 405 10.25 33.73 0.91
N ARG A 406 9.21 34.45 1.33
CA ARG A 406 8.49 35.43 0.48
C ARG A 406 8.95 36.87 0.71
N GLN A 407 9.69 37.15 1.78
CA GLN A 407 10.40 38.42 2.02
C GLN A 407 11.81 38.38 1.41
#